data_4712ed71dc7af767836a12bb2be94fac
#
_entry.id   4712ed71dc7af767836a12bb2be94fac
#
_cell.length_a   1.000
_cell.length_b   1.000
_cell.length_c   1.000
_cell.angle_alpha   90.00
_cell.angle_beta   90.00
_cell.angle_gamma   90.00
#
_symmetry.space_group_name_H-M   'P 1'
#
loop_
_entity.id
_entity.type
_entity.pdbx_description
1 polymer ?
#
loop_
_entity_poly.entity_id
_entity_poly.type
_entity_poly.pdbx_seq_one_letter_code
_entity_poly.pdbx_strand_id
1 'polypeptide(L)'
;MAEKIVSPGVFTNEIDQSFLPATAGPIGAAVIGPTVKGPILEPTVVTSYSEYVNIFGELIESGSDKYQYLTSHTAKEYLRQGGPLTVIRVAQSEGNTAKATAVVRDSSGSAEFFTLEALGDGPQFNNFVGTGSNFGTDNLLPVRSHSSTNDLLLSGSYGGRADNFRYEISQRNIKKGTFTLLLRQGNDTENKKSIIETHENLNFDPASPNYILKRIGNQTSTVVVEEGVAFVRPSGDYPNQSNLVRVSNFPDSNKTPNYLDTNGNVNSTLYSNSGSLFPAIGSGSYGGAFGGGADIAGNTQVGTQSGQTAGSNGDENQKHPFKFYGDIDSDNSQGVDMSLSAVKPSGAVQGGGYATAISLLNNKDEYDIDLLFLPGVIDQAVDSNHNSIIGQAIQMCEDRGDCFLVYDNVALTSNISNAKTNTEARNSSFSAVYYPWIQIQDATAGVNRYVPPSVVIAGVYHFNDTVGQPWFAPAGLNRGGIDSAVQAYKKLTQKNRDDLYDSNVNPIATFPGQGVTVF
;
A
#
# COMPACT_ATOMS: atom_id res chain seq x y z
N MET A 1 -10.59 31.83 51.75
CA MET A 1 -10.37 30.94 52.89
C MET A 1 -10.60 29.51 52.38
N ALA A 2 -9.59 28.67 52.44
CA ALA A 2 -9.76 27.29 52.03
C ALA A 2 -10.58 26.55 53.11
N GLU A 3 -11.68 25.97 52.74
CA GLU A 3 -12.58 25.22 53.60
C GLU A 3 -11.87 23.94 54.07
N LYS A 4 -11.79 23.76 55.41
CA LYS A 4 -11.12 22.60 56.00
C LYS A 4 -12.08 21.41 55.95
N ILE A 5 -11.82 20.47 55.06
CA ILE A 5 -12.59 19.25 54.90
C ILE A 5 -12.23 18.29 56.05
N VAL A 6 -13.21 17.91 56.87
CA VAL A 6 -13.01 17.15 58.12
C VAL A 6 -13.60 15.74 58.06
N SER A 7 -14.40 15.39 57.08
CA SER A 7 -15.01 14.07 56.95
C SER A 7 -14.68 13.40 55.60
N PRO A 8 -14.58 12.05 55.54
CA PRO A 8 -14.40 11.34 54.28
C PRO A 8 -15.63 11.51 53.39
N GLY A 9 -15.39 11.95 52.17
CA GLY A 9 -16.44 12.17 51.15
C GLY A 9 -15.82 12.11 49.77
N VAL A 10 -16.68 12.03 48.75
CA VAL A 10 -16.26 12.17 47.34
C VAL A 10 -16.30 13.65 47.02
N PHE A 11 -15.15 14.24 46.73
CA PHE A 11 -15.03 15.63 46.32
C PHE A 11 -14.80 15.67 44.81
N THR A 12 -15.68 16.28 44.08
CA THR A 12 -15.52 16.57 42.68
C THR A 12 -14.83 17.91 42.53
N ASN A 13 -13.71 17.93 41.85
CA ASN A 13 -13.07 19.16 41.43
C ASN A 13 -13.41 19.37 39.94
N GLU A 14 -14.23 20.36 39.67
CA GLU A 14 -14.58 20.73 38.32
C GLU A 14 -13.47 21.64 37.77
N ILE A 15 -12.72 21.12 36.79
CA ILE A 15 -11.70 21.89 36.07
C ILE A 15 -12.35 22.38 34.79
N ASP A 16 -12.65 23.71 34.75
CA ASP A 16 -13.10 24.34 33.53
C ASP A 16 -11.96 24.39 32.51
N GLN A 17 -12.08 23.61 31.43
CA GLN A 17 -11.15 23.55 30.31
C GLN A 17 -11.62 24.39 29.11
N SER A 18 -12.65 25.20 29.26
CA SER A 18 -13.23 26.02 28.20
C SER A 18 -12.26 27.07 27.61
N PHE A 19 -11.14 27.34 28.29
CA PHE A 19 -10.08 28.22 27.78
C PHE A 19 -8.95 27.52 27.04
N LEU A 20 -8.96 26.17 26.96
CA LEU A 20 -8.03 25.48 26.11
C LEU A 20 -8.53 25.67 24.67
N PRO A 21 -7.77 26.33 23.81
CA PRO A 21 -8.13 26.36 22.40
C PRO A 21 -8.17 24.91 21.95
N ALA A 22 -9.30 24.48 21.41
CA ALA A 22 -9.35 23.20 20.69
C ALA A 22 -8.38 23.34 19.51
N THR A 23 -7.19 22.83 19.67
CA THR A 23 -6.30 22.60 18.55
C THR A 23 -7.03 21.58 17.68
N ALA A 24 -7.36 21.99 16.45
CA ALA A 24 -7.80 21.04 15.45
C ALA A 24 -6.75 19.91 15.42
N GLY A 25 -7.20 18.68 15.52
CA GLY A 25 -6.33 17.53 15.37
C GLY A 25 -5.61 17.57 14.01
N PRO A 26 -4.54 16.82 13.83
CA PRO A 26 -3.89 16.74 12.52
C PRO A 26 -4.92 16.24 11.51
N ILE A 27 -5.09 16.98 10.41
CA ILE A 27 -6.00 16.63 9.33
C ILE A 27 -5.50 15.35 8.69
N GLY A 28 -6.32 14.31 8.73
CA GLY A 28 -6.05 13.02 8.10
C GLY A 28 -6.48 13.01 6.63
N ALA A 29 -5.75 12.32 5.79
CA ALA A 29 -6.17 12.07 4.42
C ALA A 29 -6.13 10.59 4.10
N ALA A 30 -6.95 10.16 3.13
CA ALA A 30 -6.89 8.83 2.56
C ALA A 30 -6.58 8.89 1.06
N VAL A 31 -5.74 7.98 0.61
CA VAL A 31 -5.49 7.75 -0.81
C VAL A 31 -5.75 6.30 -1.16
N ILE A 32 -6.58 6.08 -2.19
CA ILE A 32 -6.90 4.75 -2.70
C ILE A 32 -6.32 4.64 -4.11
N GLY A 33 -5.51 3.63 -4.36
CA GLY A 33 -4.98 3.38 -5.68
C GLY A 33 -3.94 2.25 -5.73
N PRO A 34 -3.47 1.88 -6.93
CA PRO A 34 -2.44 0.87 -7.08
C PRO A 34 -1.09 1.38 -6.55
N THR A 35 -0.31 0.47 -6.01
CA THR A 35 1.06 0.69 -5.53
C THR A 35 1.98 -0.44 -5.96
N VAL A 36 3.29 -0.25 -5.86
CA VAL A 36 4.28 -1.23 -6.32
C VAL A 36 4.25 -2.52 -5.51
N LYS A 37 4.09 -2.40 -4.20
CA LYS A 37 4.04 -3.51 -3.24
C LYS A 37 3.16 -3.12 -2.05
N GLY A 38 3.07 -3.95 -1.04
CA GLY A 38 2.35 -3.67 0.20
C GLY A 38 1.05 -4.47 0.33
N PRO A 39 0.39 -4.38 1.48
CA PRO A 39 -0.87 -5.10 1.73
C PRO A 39 -2.00 -4.56 0.87
N ILE A 40 -2.83 -5.46 0.34
CA ILE A 40 -4.00 -5.12 -0.46
C ILE A 40 -5.22 -4.99 0.44
N LEU A 41 -6.01 -3.91 0.26
CA LEU A 41 -7.22 -3.62 1.03
C LEU A 41 -7.01 -3.55 2.56
N GLU A 42 -5.81 -3.33 3.00
CA GLU A 42 -5.50 -3.10 4.41
C GLU A 42 -5.16 -1.62 4.60
N PRO A 43 -6.07 -0.80 5.19
CA PRO A 43 -5.81 0.60 5.43
C PRO A 43 -4.59 0.78 6.32
N THR A 44 -3.55 1.39 5.79
CA THR A 44 -2.26 1.54 6.47
C THR A 44 -1.93 3.02 6.61
N VAL A 45 -1.75 3.47 7.84
CA VAL A 45 -1.38 4.86 8.12
C VAL A 45 0.14 5.01 7.99
N VAL A 46 0.56 6.00 7.22
CA VAL A 46 1.95 6.42 7.06
C VAL A 46 2.10 7.90 7.41
N THR A 47 3.21 8.24 8.05
CA THR A 47 3.47 9.60 8.54
C THR A 47 4.59 10.30 7.79
N SER A 48 5.32 9.55 6.97
CA SER A 48 6.41 10.08 6.15
C SER A 48 6.49 9.37 4.79
N TYR A 49 7.03 10.08 3.79
CA TYR A 49 7.21 9.48 2.47
C TYR A 49 8.20 8.31 2.47
N SER A 50 9.21 8.33 3.34
CA SER A 50 10.14 7.20 3.50
C SER A 50 9.45 5.96 4.06
N GLU A 51 8.52 6.11 4.98
CA GLU A 51 7.67 5.02 5.48
C GLU A 51 6.77 4.47 4.38
N TYR A 52 6.13 5.36 3.59
CA TYR A 52 5.37 4.96 2.41
C TYR A 52 6.21 4.11 1.45
N VAL A 53 7.41 4.56 1.10
CA VAL A 53 8.31 3.83 0.18
C VAL A 53 8.70 2.46 0.73
N ASN A 54 8.94 2.36 2.03
CA ASN A 54 9.28 1.08 2.65
C ASN A 54 8.13 0.06 2.54
N ILE A 55 6.89 0.51 2.77
CA ILE A 55 5.71 -0.37 2.76
C ILE A 55 5.18 -0.58 1.34
N PHE A 56 4.98 0.50 0.58
CA PHE A 56 4.26 0.49 -0.71
C PHE A 56 5.16 0.57 -1.95
N GLY A 57 6.43 0.89 -1.78
CA GLY A 57 7.38 1.09 -2.87
C GLY A 57 7.22 2.45 -3.57
N GLU A 58 8.22 2.88 -4.29
CA GLU A 58 8.20 4.14 -5.05
C GLU A 58 8.09 3.89 -6.55
N LEU A 59 9.01 3.09 -7.06
CA LEU A 59 9.26 2.92 -8.49
C LEU A 59 9.05 1.50 -8.98
N ILE A 60 8.69 1.40 -10.24
CA ILE A 60 8.84 0.19 -11.05
C ILE A 60 9.91 0.49 -12.10
N GLU A 61 10.94 -0.35 -12.19
CA GLU A 61 11.98 -0.24 -13.20
C GLU A 61 11.74 -1.25 -14.32
N SER A 62 11.71 -0.79 -15.57
CA SER A 62 11.61 -1.62 -16.76
C SER A 62 12.74 -1.25 -17.73
N GLY A 63 13.80 -2.04 -17.74
CA GLY A 63 15.01 -1.73 -18.50
C GLY A 63 15.63 -0.41 -18.05
N SER A 64 15.67 0.60 -18.93
CA SER A 64 16.15 1.95 -18.63
C SER A 64 15.07 2.88 -18.08
N ASP A 65 13.81 2.48 -18.17
CA ASP A 65 12.66 3.31 -17.85
C ASP A 65 12.23 3.12 -16.39
N LYS A 66 11.86 4.23 -15.76
CA LYS A 66 11.39 4.27 -14.38
C LYS A 66 9.99 4.84 -14.35
N TYR A 67 9.11 4.14 -13.66
CA TYR A 67 7.69 4.50 -13.58
C TYR A 67 7.23 4.55 -12.13
N GLN A 68 6.33 5.47 -11.85
CA GLN A 68 5.79 5.68 -10.51
C GLN A 68 4.27 5.81 -10.61
N TYR A 69 3.52 5.11 -9.77
CA TYR A 69 2.06 5.23 -9.73
C TYR A 69 1.63 6.64 -9.30
N LEU A 70 0.48 7.09 -9.79
CA LEU A 70 -0.12 8.36 -9.34
C LEU A 70 -0.39 8.36 -7.84
N THR A 71 -0.75 7.24 -7.26
CA THR A 71 -0.89 7.05 -5.80
C THR A 71 0.39 7.42 -5.05
N SER A 72 1.55 6.99 -5.57
CA SER A 72 2.85 7.33 -4.99
C SER A 72 3.19 8.82 -5.13
N HIS A 73 2.85 9.42 -6.26
CA HIS A 73 3.00 10.87 -6.44
C HIS A 73 2.09 11.67 -5.48
N THR A 74 0.84 11.23 -5.31
CA THR A 74 -0.10 11.86 -4.36
C THR A 74 0.41 11.76 -2.92
N ALA A 75 0.88 10.58 -2.52
CA ALA A 75 1.49 10.37 -1.20
C ALA A 75 2.72 11.26 -1.00
N LYS A 76 3.57 11.40 -2.03
CA LYS A 76 4.76 12.27 -1.99
C LYS A 76 4.39 13.74 -1.80
N GLU A 77 3.40 14.23 -2.55
CA GLU A 77 2.96 15.62 -2.44
C GLU A 77 2.31 15.91 -1.08
N TYR A 78 1.44 15.01 -0.60
CA TYR A 78 0.79 15.17 0.70
C TYR A 78 1.80 15.12 1.84
N LEU A 79 2.66 14.11 1.89
CA LEU A 79 3.61 13.87 2.98
C LEU A 79 4.81 14.84 3.00
N ARG A 80 4.95 15.73 2.00
CA ARG A 80 5.98 16.79 2.02
C ARG A 80 5.89 17.69 3.24
N GLN A 81 4.69 17.92 3.72
CA GLN A 81 4.43 18.79 4.88
C GLN A 81 4.37 17.97 6.19
N GLY A 82 4.43 16.63 6.12
CA GLY A 82 4.20 15.73 7.24
C GLY A 82 2.70 15.54 7.49
N GLY A 83 2.33 14.60 8.35
CA GLY A 83 0.93 14.33 8.70
C GLY A 83 0.51 12.90 8.41
N PRO A 84 -0.61 12.44 8.97
CA PRO A 84 -1.10 11.09 8.75
C PRO A 84 -1.74 10.96 7.36
N LEU A 85 -1.32 9.94 6.62
CA LEU A 85 -1.94 9.54 5.36
C LEU A 85 -2.34 8.08 5.43
N THR A 86 -3.62 7.79 5.30
CA THR A 86 -4.14 6.43 5.19
C THR A 86 -4.05 5.98 3.74
N VAL A 87 -3.26 4.94 3.47
CA VAL A 87 -3.09 4.39 2.13
C VAL A 87 -3.83 3.08 2.03
N ILE A 88 -4.68 2.92 1.02
CA ILE A 88 -5.32 1.64 0.69
C ILE A 88 -4.88 1.24 -0.70
N ARG A 89 -4.07 0.16 -0.74
CA ARG A 89 -3.68 -0.44 -2.01
C ARG A 89 -4.84 -1.18 -2.63
N VAL A 90 -5.12 -0.87 -3.88
CA VAL A 90 -6.01 -1.67 -4.73
C VAL A 90 -5.19 -2.45 -5.74
N ALA A 91 -5.63 -3.65 -6.05
CA ALA A 91 -5.07 -4.49 -7.09
C ALA A 91 -6.20 -5.15 -7.86
N GLN A 92 -5.91 -5.56 -9.08
CA GLN A 92 -6.85 -6.33 -9.83
C GLN A 92 -6.87 -7.75 -9.29
N SER A 93 -7.97 -8.20 -8.71
CA SER A 93 -8.10 -9.60 -8.37
C SER A 93 -9.52 -10.11 -8.53
N GLU A 94 -9.63 -11.17 -9.26
CA GLU A 94 -10.70 -12.15 -9.11
C GLU A 94 -10.27 -13.22 -8.11
N GLY A 95 -9.97 -12.83 -6.86
CA GLY A 95 -9.75 -13.75 -5.76
C GLY A 95 -8.38 -14.46 -5.70
N ASN A 96 -7.36 -14.01 -6.44
CA ASN A 96 -6.07 -14.67 -6.50
C ASN A 96 -4.87 -13.77 -6.18
N THR A 97 -5.04 -12.83 -5.26
CA THR A 97 -3.88 -12.20 -4.64
C THR A 97 -3.19 -13.21 -3.74
N ALA A 98 -1.88 -13.25 -3.79
CA ALA A 98 -1.09 -14.15 -2.97
C ALA A 98 0.14 -13.42 -2.43
N LYS A 99 0.46 -13.73 -1.19
CA LYS A 99 1.70 -13.29 -0.54
C LYS A 99 2.84 -14.23 -0.92
N ALA A 100 4.02 -13.67 -1.12
CA ALA A 100 5.21 -14.47 -1.39
C ALA A 100 5.60 -15.26 -0.14
N THR A 101 5.95 -16.53 -0.32
CA THR A 101 6.30 -17.44 0.76
C THR A 101 7.70 -18.03 0.60
N ALA A 102 8.30 -18.41 1.72
CA ALA A 102 9.55 -19.16 1.75
C ALA A 102 9.44 -20.29 2.77
N VAL A 103 9.61 -21.53 2.31
CA VAL A 103 9.57 -22.71 3.17
C VAL A 103 10.94 -22.92 3.80
N VAL A 104 10.98 -22.85 5.12
CA VAL A 104 12.16 -23.19 5.92
C VAL A 104 12.10 -24.69 6.22
N ARG A 105 13.11 -25.43 5.78
CA ARG A 105 13.16 -26.88 5.93
C ARG A 105 13.90 -27.31 7.17
N ASP A 106 13.67 -28.53 7.58
CA ASP A 106 14.40 -29.16 8.66
C ASP A 106 15.90 -29.34 8.33
N SER A 107 16.68 -29.76 9.29
CA SER A 107 18.12 -29.95 9.10
C SER A 107 18.48 -31.08 8.11
N SER A 108 17.54 -31.96 7.77
CA SER A 108 17.70 -32.95 6.71
C SER A 108 17.44 -32.37 5.32
N GLY A 109 16.83 -31.18 5.23
CA GLY A 109 16.42 -30.54 4.00
C GLY A 109 15.19 -31.17 3.33
N SER A 110 14.55 -32.15 3.97
CA SER A 110 13.50 -32.96 3.38
C SER A 110 12.09 -32.52 3.78
N ALA A 111 11.87 -32.19 5.04
CA ALA A 111 10.57 -31.82 5.57
C ALA A 111 10.43 -30.31 5.73
N GLU A 112 9.22 -29.80 5.51
CA GLU A 112 8.84 -28.44 5.90
C GLU A 112 8.89 -28.29 7.42
N PHE A 113 9.58 -27.26 7.89
CA PHE A 113 9.69 -26.99 9.31
C PHE A 113 8.74 -25.86 9.72
N PHE A 114 8.80 -24.73 9.04
CA PHE A 114 7.82 -23.66 9.09
C PHE A 114 7.88 -22.86 7.79
N THR A 115 6.83 -22.09 7.52
CA THR A 115 6.76 -21.22 6.35
C THR A 115 6.76 -19.76 6.78
N LEU A 116 7.66 -18.98 6.21
CA LEU A 116 7.64 -17.52 6.27
C LEU A 116 6.81 -16.98 5.10
N GLU A 117 6.04 -15.94 5.36
CA GLU A 117 5.23 -15.26 4.36
C GLU A 117 5.46 -13.75 4.45
N ALA A 118 5.61 -13.09 3.32
CA ALA A 118 5.73 -11.64 3.25
C ALA A 118 4.45 -10.96 3.78
N LEU A 119 4.56 -9.86 4.49
CA LEU A 119 3.39 -9.10 4.95
C LEU A 119 2.67 -8.43 3.80
N GLY A 120 3.40 -7.96 2.79
CA GLY A 120 2.81 -7.36 1.61
C GLY A 120 2.39 -8.39 0.55
N ASP A 121 1.36 -8.06 -0.19
CA ASP A 121 0.86 -8.84 -1.31
C ASP A 121 1.61 -8.51 -2.60
N GLY A 122 1.64 -9.46 -3.50
CA GLY A 122 2.05 -9.24 -4.87
C GLY A 122 3.41 -9.82 -5.25
N PRO A 123 3.72 -9.76 -6.56
CA PRO A 123 4.90 -10.38 -7.13
C PRO A 123 6.21 -9.65 -6.81
N GLN A 124 6.16 -8.44 -6.24
CA GLN A 124 7.35 -7.65 -5.91
C GLN A 124 8.26 -8.35 -4.89
N PHE A 125 7.69 -9.18 -4.04
CA PHE A 125 8.45 -9.96 -3.06
C PHE A 125 9.03 -11.25 -3.62
N ASN A 126 8.67 -11.63 -4.85
CA ASN A 126 9.27 -12.79 -5.52
C ASN A 126 10.72 -12.47 -5.87
N ASN A 127 11.63 -13.26 -5.38
CA ASN A 127 13.06 -13.16 -5.73
C ASN A 127 13.67 -14.52 -6.10
N PHE A 128 12.82 -15.50 -6.33
CA PHE A 128 13.25 -16.78 -6.86
C PHE A 128 13.22 -16.77 -8.38
N VAL A 129 14.35 -17.14 -8.99
CA VAL A 129 14.52 -17.38 -10.41
C VAL A 129 14.71 -18.88 -10.61
N GLY A 130 13.68 -19.58 -11.05
CA GLY A 130 13.74 -20.98 -11.37
C GLY A 130 13.15 -21.25 -12.75
N THR A 131 13.92 -21.92 -13.59
CA THR A 131 13.41 -22.56 -14.79
C THR A 131 13.04 -23.98 -14.43
N GLY A 132 11.77 -24.27 -14.35
CA GLY A 132 11.33 -25.66 -14.30
C GLY A 132 10.39 -26.02 -13.16
N SER A 133 9.66 -27.08 -13.40
CA SER A 133 8.63 -27.73 -12.59
C SER A 133 9.09 -28.31 -11.25
N ASN A 134 10.22 -27.88 -10.72
CA ASN A 134 10.83 -28.44 -9.52
C ASN A 134 10.83 -27.50 -8.31
N PHE A 135 9.93 -26.56 -8.24
CA PHE A 135 9.40 -26.20 -6.95
C PHE A 135 8.57 -27.39 -6.52
N GLY A 136 9.13 -28.19 -5.65
CA GLY A 136 8.47 -29.40 -5.21
C GLY A 136 7.01 -29.14 -4.88
N THR A 137 6.32 -30.16 -4.50
CA THR A 137 4.93 -30.23 -4.10
C THR A 137 4.36 -29.08 -3.23
N ASP A 138 5.11 -28.00 -3.04
CA ASP A 138 4.87 -26.90 -2.09
C ASP A 138 4.07 -25.73 -2.69
N ASN A 139 3.36 -25.89 -3.80
CA ASN A 139 2.48 -24.89 -4.43
C ASN A 139 3.10 -23.49 -4.67
N LEU A 140 4.43 -23.37 -4.64
CA LEU A 140 5.08 -22.12 -5.03
C LEU A 140 5.00 -22.00 -6.54
N LEU A 141 4.24 -21.03 -7.02
CA LEU A 141 4.12 -20.77 -8.44
C LEU A 141 5.49 -20.46 -9.02
N PRO A 142 5.90 -21.14 -10.11
CA PRO A 142 7.18 -20.83 -10.75
C PRO A 142 7.13 -19.40 -11.25
N VAL A 143 8.09 -18.59 -10.82
CA VAL A 143 8.33 -17.31 -11.44
C VAL A 143 8.72 -17.58 -12.89
N ARG A 144 8.05 -16.95 -13.85
CA ARG A 144 8.30 -17.17 -15.27
C ARG A 144 9.77 -16.92 -15.59
N SER A 145 10.34 -17.81 -16.42
CA SER A 145 11.69 -17.65 -16.92
C SER A 145 11.86 -16.34 -17.66
N HIS A 146 12.95 -15.64 -17.37
CA HIS A 146 13.37 -14.41 -18.02
C HIS A 146 13.69 -14.61 -19.50
N SER A 147 12.73 -14.58 -20.35
CA SER A 147 13.02 -14.46 -21.78
C SER A 147 12.38 -13.21 -22.42
N SER A 148 11.62 -12.45 -21.66
CA SER A 148 11.02 -11.23 -22.17
C SER A 148 11.59 -10.00 -21.48
N THR A 149 11.93 -8.99 -22.25
CA THR A 149 12.39 -7.67 -21.85
C THR A 149 11.41 -6.90 -20.95
N ASN A 150 10.27 -7.49 -20.62
CA ASN A 150 9.18 -6.90 -19.83
C ASN A 150 9.05 -7.52 -18.43
N ASP A 151 9.99 -8.34 -18.00
CA ASP A 151 9.95 -8.95 -16.68
C ASP A 151 10.56 -8.02 -15.64
N LEU A 152 9.69 -7.23 -15.02
CA LEU A 152 10.05 -6.13 -14.10
C LEU A 152 10.63 -6.58 -12.77
N LEU A 153 10.54 -7.87 -12.48
CA LEU A 153 10.80 -8.36 -11.14
C LEU A 153 12.18 -8.94 -10.93
N LEU A 154 12.94 -9.15 -12.01
CA LEU A 154 14.08 -10.04 -11.93
C LEU A 154 15.28 -9.46 -12.67
N SER A 155 16.09 -8.66 -12.01
CA SER A 155 17.43 -8.29 -12.51
C SER A 155 18.51 -9.04 -11.74
N GLY A 156 19.24 -9.90 -12.42
CA GLY A 156 20.41 -10.62 -11.87
C GLY A 156 20.23 -12.12 -11.72
N SER A 157 21.31 -12.82 -11.38
CA SER A 157 21.41 -14.28 -11.37
C SER A 157 20.45 -15.00 -10.40
N TYR A 158 19.81 -14.28 -9.49
CA TYR A 158 18.93 -14.83 -8.45
C TYR A 158 17.63 -14.04 -8.28
N GLY A 159 17.29 -13.14 -9.19
CA GLY A 159 16.08 -12.34 -9.08
C GLY A 159 16.01 -11.41 -7.87
N GLY A 160 17.10 -11.30 -7.13
CA GLY A 160 17.16 -10.47 -5.95
C GLY A 160 17.25 -9.00 -6.31
N ARG A 161 16.42 -8.16 -5.65
CA ARG A 161 16.40 -6.71 -5.79
C ARG A 161 16.72 -6.05 -4.46
N ALA A 162 17.04 -4.77 -4.50
CA ALA A 162 17.29 -4.00 -3.29
C ALA A 162 16.03 -3.81 -2.42
N ASP A 163 14.85 -3.88 -3.04
CA ASP A 163 13.55 -3.64 -2.45
C ASP A 163 12.79 -4.91 -2.02
N ASN A 164 13.39 -6.10 -2.20
CA ASN A 164 12.89 -7.35 -1.64
C ASN A 164 13.90 -7.96 -0.65
N PHE A 165 13.58 -9.10 -0.08
CA PHE A 165 14.36 -9.72 0.98
C PHE A 165 14.41 -11.24 0.85
N ARG A 166 15.36 -11.86 1.56
CA ARG A 166 15.53 -13.29 1.70
C ARG A 166 15.86 -13.67 3.14
N TYR A 167 15.64 -14.92 3.51
CA TYR A 167 15.93 -15.40 4.86
C TYR A 167 17.26 -16.16 4.96
N GLU A 168 17.81 -16.19 6.16
CA GLU A 168 18.93 -17.05 6.54
C GLU A 168 18.75 -17.50 8.01
N ILE A 169 18.96 -18.77 8.25
CA ILE A 169 19.02 -19.34 9.61
C ILE A 169 20.49 -19.37 10.06
N SER A 170 20.75 -18.79 11.19
CA SER A 170 22.10 -18.73 11.77
C SER A 170 22.11 -19.09 13.26
N GLN A 171 23.29 -19.24 13.81
CA GLN A 171 23.54 -19.38 15.26
C GLN A 171 22.67 -20.42 15.97
N ARG A 172 22.47 -21.59 15.36
CA ARG A 172 21.72 -22.66 15.99
C ARG A 172 22.43 -23.19 17.24
N ASN A 173 21.73 -23.21 18.37
CA ASN A 173 22.22 -23.72 19.64
C ASN A 173 21.32 -24.86 20.15
N ILE A 174 21.72 -26.10 19.87
CA ILE A 174 20.98 -27.30 20.26
C ILE A 174 20.87 -27.44 21.79
N LYS A 175 21.89 -27.02 22.55
CA LYS A 175 21.86 -27.10 24.00
C LYS A 175 20.81 -26.19 24.64
N LYS A 176 20.49 -25.09 24.02
CA LYS A 176 19.46 -24.14 24.50
C LYS A 176 18.15 -24.24 23.73
N GLY A 177 18.08 -24.99 22.64
CA GLY A 177 16.90 -25.07 21.81
C GLY A 177 16.66 -23.80 20.99
N THR A 178 17.71 -23.02 20.68
CA THR A 178 17.55 -21.70 20.06
C THR A 178 18.26 -21.59 18.72
N PHE A 179 17.78 -20.66 17.89
CA PHE A 179 18.41 -20.27 16.63
C PHE A 179 18.15 -18.77 16.36
N THR A 180 18.82 -18.23 15.34
CA THR A 180 18.63 -16.86 14.88
C THR A 180 18.11 -16.87 13.45
N LEU A 181 17.07 -16.09 13.18
CA LEU A 181 16.57 -15.80 11.85
C LEU A 181 17.06 -14.41 11.43
N LEU A 182 17.69 -14.34 10.28
CA LEU A 182 18.09 -13.10 9.62
C LEU A 182 17.21 -12.88 8.41
N LEU A 183 16.73 -11.65 8.22
CA LEU A 183 16.16 -11.18 6.97
C LEU A 183 17.19 -10.28 6.30
N ARG A 184 17.60 -10.68 5.11
CA ARG A 184 18.68 -10.06 4.33
C ARG A 184 18.10 -9.41 3.10
N GLN A 185 18.75 -8.37 2.60
CA GLN A 185 18.37 -7.74 1.34
C GLN A 185 18.46 -8.73 0.18
N GLY A 186 17.46 -8.70 -0.72
CA GLY A 186 17.33 -9.70 -1.78
C GLY A 186 18.51 -9.76 -2.75
N ASN A 187 19.17 -8.65 -3.01
CA ASN A 187 20.32 -8.55 -3.92
C ASN A 187 21.69 -8.64 -3.21
N ASP A 188 21.73 -8.95 -1.93
CA ASP A 188 22.99 -9.12 -1.22
C ASP A 188 23.73 -10.41 -1.67
N THR A 189 24.98 -10.53 -1.28
CA THR A 189 25.81 -11.71 -1.58
C THR A 189 26.30 -12.36 -0.31
N GLU A 190 26.72 -13.64 -0.39
CA GLU A 190 27.29 -14.35 0.77
C GLU A 190 28.55 -13.66 1.32
N ASN A 191 29.32 -12.99 0.45
CA ASN A 191 30.53 -12.25 0.85
C ASN A 191 30.22 -10.87 1.41
N LYS A 192 29.06 -10.29 1.07
CA LYS A 192 28.61 -8.97 1.54
C LYS A 192 27.13 -9.06 1.88
N LYS A 193 26.88 -9.52 3.10
CA LYS A 193 25.51 -9.63 3.63
C LYS A 193 24.99 -8.26 4.06
N SER A 194 23.78 -7.93 3.63
CA SER A 194 23.04 -6.75 4.07
C SER A 194 21.83 -7.19 4.87
N ILE A 195 21.94 -7.12 6.19
CA ILE A 195 20.88 -7.58 7.12
C ILE A 195 19.91 -6.44 7.35
N ILE A 196 18.60 -6.73 7.16
CA ILE A 196 17.50 -5.77 7.38
C ILE A 196 16.92 -5.98 8.77
N GLU A 197 16.62 -7.24 9.13
CA GLU A 197 16.09 -7.59 10.45
C GLU A 197 16.84 -8.79 11.04
N THR A 198 16.97 -8.81 12.37
CA THR A 198 17.57 -9.91 13.11
C THR A 198 16.64 -10.33 14.25
N HIS A 199 16.24 -11.60 14.25
CA HIS A 199 15.45 -12.20 15.32
C HIS A 199 16.29 -13.25 16.03
N GLU A 200 16.84 -12.88 17.17
CA GLU A 200 17.77 -13.72 17.93
C GLU A 200 17.05 -14.61 18.97
N ASN A 201 17.72 -15.72 19.29
CA ASN A 201 17.30 -16.65 20.34
C ASN A 201 15.87 -17.21 20.17
N LEU A 202 15.39 -17.31 18.93
CA LEU A 202 14.10 -17.92 18.64
C LEU A 202 14.09 -19.38 19.07
N ASN A 203 12.96 -19.83 19.60
CA ASN A 203 12.73 -21.23 19.95
C ASN A 203 11.30 -21.69 19.58
N PHE A 204 11.01 -22.95 19.81
CA PHE A 204 9.72 -23.58 19.46
C PHE A 204 8.89 -23.97 20.69
N ASP A 205 9.25 -23.48 21.87
CA ASP A 205 8.50 -23.68 23.11
C ASP A 205 7.41 -22.60 23.25
N PRO A 206 6.11 -22.94 23.16
CA PRO A 206 5.02 -21.99 23.30
C PRO A 206 4.99 -21.23 24.62
N ALA A 207 5.56 -21.81 25.69
CA ALA A 207 5.65 -21.18 27.02
C ALA A 207 6.75 -20.11 27.06
N SER A 208 7.73 -20.17 26.18
CA SER A 208 8.87 -19.26 26.16
C SER A 208 8.48 -17.86 25.66
N PRO A 209 9.10 -16.78 26.21
CA PRO A 209 8.99 -15.44 25.65
C PRO A 209 9.63 -15.31 24.26
N ASN A 210 10.58 -16.20 23.93
CA ASN A 210 11.27 -16.23 22.65
C ASN A 210 10.64 -17.20 21.64
N TYR A 211 9.40 -17.62 21.88
CA TYR A 211 8.65 -18.45 20.96
C TYR A 211 8.51 -17.77 19.59
N ILE A 212 8.80 -18.50 18.51
CA ILE A 212 8.87 -17.96 17.15
C ILE A 212 7.62 -17.16 16.77
N LEU A 213 6.43 -17.66 17.10
CA LEU A 213 5.18 -16.96 16.76
C LEU A 213 4.98 -15.68 17.60
N LYS A 214 5.51 -15.64 18.84
CA LYS A 214 5.47 -14.41 19.65
C LYS A 214 6.47 -13.35 19.17
N ARG A 215 7.61 -13.79 18.64
CA ARG A 215 8.72 -12.90 18.25
C ARG A 215 8.65 -12.41 16.82
N ILE A 216 8.00 -13.14 15.93
CA ILE A 216 7.81 -12.77 14.51
C ILE A 216 6.37 -12.35 14.28
N GLY A 217 5.43 -13.14 14.79
CA GLY A 217 3.99 -13.00 14.56
C GLY A 217 3.44 -14.03 13.57
N ASN A 218 2.14 -14.27 13.67
CA ASN A 218 1.41 -15.11 12.72
C ASN A 218 0.07 -14.48 12.31
N GLN A 219 -0.14 -13.21 12.68
CA GLN A 219 -1.38 -12.53 12.38
C GLN A 219 -1.50 -12.22 10.89
N THR A 220 -2.67 -12.43 10.33
CA THR A 220 -3.05 -12.02 8.99
C THR A 220 -4.32 -11.20 9.06
N SER A 221 -4.46 -10.24 8.17
CA SER A 221 -5.65 -9.43 8.01
C SER A 221 -6.43 -9.92 6.80
N THR A 222 -7.72 -10.13 6.97
CA THR A 222 -8.64 -10.46 5.88
C THR A 222 -9.79 -9.47 5.85
N VAL A 223 -10.13 -8.99 4.66
CA VAL A 223 -11.31 -8.15 4.50
C VAL A 223 -12.54 -9.06 4.48
N VAL A 224 -13.50 -8.75 5.32
CA VAL A 224 -14.77 -9.44 5.43
C VAL A 224 -15.88 -8.45 5.16
N VAL A 225 -16.92 -8.90 4.46
CA VAL A 225 -18.12 -8.10 4.22
C VAL A 225 -19.29 -8.76 4.93
N GLU A 226 -19.85 -8.08 5.92
CA GLU A 226 -21.04 -8.53 6.64
C GLU A 226 -22.12 -7.45 6.51
N GLU A 227 -23.32 -7.84 6.10
CA GLU A 227 -24.47 -6.95 5.89
C GLU A 227 -24.18 -5.75 4.96
N GLY A 228 -23.24 -5.91 4.02
CA GLY A 228 -22.85 -4.88 3.06
C GLY A 228 -21.78 -3.89 3.56
N VAL A 229 -21.27 -4.09 4.76
CA VAL A 229 -20.18 -3.30 5.33
C VAL A 229 -18.87 -4.10 5.28
N ALA A 230 -17.83 -3.50 4.71
CA ALA A 230 -16.49 -4.09 4.68
C ALA A 230 -15.71 -3.69 5.95
N PHE A 231 -14.99 -4.64 6.54
CA PHE A 231 -14.06 -4.39 7.63
C PHE A 231 -12.89 -5.37 7.60
N VAL A 232 -11.80 -5.00 8.25
CA VAL A 232 -10.61 -5.84 8.35
C VAL A 232 -10.71 -6.70 9.60
N ARG A 233 -10.68 -8.03 9.40
CA ARG A 233 -10.67 -8.99 10.50
C ARG A 233 -9.26 -9.58 10.67
N PRO A 234 -8.58 -9.32 11.80
CA PRO A 234 -7.33 -9.98 12.10
C PRO A 234 -7.57 -11.44 12.49
N SER A 235 -6.69 -12.32 12.06
CA SER A 235 -6.69 -13.75 12.39
C SER A 235 -5.27 -14.18 12.73
N GLY A 236 -5.10 -15.01 13.76
CA GLY A 236 -3.82 -15.45 14.29
C GLY A 236 -3.66 -15.10 15.78
N ASP A 237 -2.86 -15.90 16.47
CA ASP A 237 -2.73 -15.81 17.95
C ASP A 237 -1.81 -14.68 18.42
N TYR A 238 -0.86 -14.28 17.55
CA TYR A 238 0.21 -13.35 17.91
C TYR A 238 0.35 -12.25 16.88
N PRO A 239 0.32 -10.97 17.31
CA PRO A 239 0.51 -9.84 16.41
C PRO A 239 1.90 -9.87 15.77
N ASN A 240 1.99 -9.36 14.54
CA ASN A 240 3.24 -9.32 13.81
C ASN A 240 4.21 -8.32 14.47
N GLN A 241 5.41 -8.79 14.78
CA GLN A 241 6.51 -8.01 15.33
C GLN A 241 7.58 -7.70 14.27
N SER A 242 7.67 -8.54 13.24
CA SER A 242 8.46 -8.25 12.05
C SER A 242 7.70 -7.29 11.14
N ASN A 243 8.42 -6.36 10.51
CA ASN A 243 7.86 -5.44 9.52
C ASN A 243 7.84 -6.03 8.10
N LEU A 244 8.42 -7.21 7.90
CA LEU A 244 8.59 -7.81 6.58
C LEU A 244 7.85 -9.11 6.41
N VAL A 245 7.85 -9.96 7.45
CA VAL A 245 7.33 -11.33 7.36
C VAL A 245 6.47 -11.72 8.56
N ARG A 246 5.65 -12.74 8.36
CA ARG A 246 4.99 -13.50 9.42
C ARG A 246 5.26 -14.99 9.26
N VAL A 247 4.96 -15.77 10.26
CA VAL A 247 4.96 -17.24 10.15
C VAL A 247 3.55 -17.67 9.73
N SER A 248 3.39 -18.13 8.51
CA SER A 248 2.09 -18.51 7.97
C SER A 248 1.71 -19.97 8.27
N ASN A 249 2.70 -20.84 8.38
CA ASN A 249 2.49 -22.23 8.74
C ASN A 249 3.59 -22.70 9.72
N PHE A 250 3.16 -23.22 10.87
CA PHE A 250 4.03 -23.86 11.83
C PHE A 250 3.31 -25.10 12.41
N PRO A 251 3.65 -26.32 11.93
CA PRO A 251 3.00 -27.55 12.38
C PRO A 251 3.17 -27.79 13.88
N ASP A 252 2.11 -28.25 14.52
CA ASP A 252 2.13 -28.55 15.96
C ASP A 252 3.16 -29.63 16.34
N SER A 253 3.47 -30.54 15.42
CA SER A 253 4.51 -31.56 15.56
C SER A 253 5.91 -30.99 15.76
N ASN A 254 6.14 -29.73 15.34
CA ASN A 254 7.44 -29.07 15.41
C ASN A 254 7.58 -28.21 16.67
N LYS A 255 6.53 -28.10 17.49
CA LYS A 255 6.59 -27.48 18.80
C LYS A 255 7.42 -28.32 19.76
N THR A 256 8.22 -27.65 20.60
CA THR A 256 9.09 -28.30 21.58
C THR A 256 8.80 -27.79 22.99
N PRO A 257 7.59 -28.07 23.55
CA PRO A 257 7.25 -27.64 24.89
C PRO A 257 8.21 -28.25 25.91
N ASN A 258 8.68 -27.44 26.87
CA ASN A 258 9.65 -27.87 27.87
C ASN A 258 10.92 -28.47 27.25
N TYR A 259 11.49 -27.80 26.27
CA TYR A 259 12.72 -28.27 25.60
C TYR A 259 13.87 -28.56 26.58
N LEU A 260 14.02 -27.73 27.62
CA LEU A 260 14.94 -27.95 28.73
C LEU A 260 14.20 -28.52 29.94
N ASP A 261 14.84 -29.41 30.66
CA ASP A 261 14.39 -29.89 31.96
C ASP A 261 14.60 -28.82 33.07
N THR A 262 14.17 -29.11 34.27
CA THR A 262 14.34 -28.23 35.45
C THR A 262 15.80 -27.94 35.80
N ASN A 263 16.74 -28.74 35.33
CA ASN A 263 18.17 -28.61 35.51
C ASN A 263 18.85 -27.87 34.37
N GLY A 264 18.09 -27.44 33.36
CA GLY A 264 18.61 -26.76 32.16
C GLY A 264 19.24 -27.68 31.11
N ASN A 265 19.02 -29.00 31.20
CA ASN A 265 19.45 -29.96 30.17
C ASN A 265 18.34 -30.24 29.17
N VAL A 266 18.74 -30.63 27.96
CA VAL A 266 17.78 -31.03 26.93
C VAL A 266 16.98 -32.24 27.38
N ASN A 267 15.68 -32.15 27.34
CA ASN A 267 14.76 -33.22 27.76
C ASN A 267 14.80 -34.35 26.71
N SER A 268 15.73 -35.30 26.92
CA SER A 268 16.03 -36.40 26.01
C SER A 268 14.89 -37.41 25.85
N THR A 269 13.90 -37.43 26.75
CA THR A 269 12.73 -38.31 26.64
C THR A 269 11.72 -37.79 25.65
N LEU A 270 11.67 -36.47 25.40
CA LEU A 270 10.76 -35.82 24.46
C LEU A 270 11.45 -35.46 23.18
N TYR A 271 12.74 -35.10 23.22
CA TYR A 271 13.47 -34.51 22.09
C TYR A 271 14.77 -35.29 21.81
N SER A 272 14.67 -36.58 21.62
CA SER A 272 15.85 -37.39 21.31
C SER A 272 16.50 -36.97 20.01
N ASN A 273 17.65 -36.36 20.11
CA ASN A 273 18.79 -36.29 19.16
C ASN A 273 18.57 -36.26 17.64
N SER A 274 17.38 -36.10 17.13
CA SER A 274 17.22 -35.95 15.70
C SER A 274 17.42 -34.50 15.31
N GLY A 275 18.34 -34.26 14.42
CA GLY A 275 18.53 -32.95 13.82
C GLY A 275 17.27 -32.38 13.17
N SER A 276 16.21 -33.16 13.04
CA SER A 276 14.89 -32.79 12.51
C SER A 276 14.09 -31.80 13.38
N LEU A 277 14.51 -31.59 14.64
CA LEU A 277 13.86 -30.61 15.52
C LEU A 277 14.33 -29.15 15.31
N PHE A 278 15.18 -28.91 14.37
CA PHE A 278 15.71 -27.59 14.06
C PHE A 278 15.68 -27.30 12.57
N PRO A 279 15.50 -26.03 12.20
CA PRO A 279 15.66 -25.63 10.81
C PRO A 279 17.10 -25.83 10.33
N ALA A 280 17.26 -26.07 9.03
CA ALA A 280 18.57 -26.13 8.39
C ALA A 280 19.30 -24.79 8.55
N ILE A 281 20.61 -24.84 8.88
CA ILE A 281 21.46 -23.64 8.88
C ILE A 281 21.64 -23.14 7.44
N GLY A 282 21.66 -21.82 7.28
CA GLY A 282 21.81 -21.14 5.99
C GLY A 282 20.48 -20.74 5.38
N SER A 283 20.49 -20.50 4.10
CA SER A 283 19.35 -20.00 3.33
C SER A 283 18.64 -21.09 2.52
N GLY A 284 18.89 -22.34 2.82
CA GLY A 284 18.31 -23.48 2.09
C GLY A 284 18.73 -23.55 0.61
N SER A 285 18.07 -24.45 -0.15
CA SER A 285 18.42 -24.75 -1.54
C SER A 285 18.20 -23.59 -2.51
N TYR A 286 17.39 -22.60 -2.12
CA TYR A 286 16.99 -21.48 -2.98
C TYR A 286 17.53 -20.13 -2.48
N GLY A 287 18.60 -20.15 -1.70
CA GLY A 287 19.24 -18.91 -1.20
C GLY A 287 18.35 -18.06 -0.30
N GLY A 288 17.33 -18.65 0.33
CA GLY A 288 16.36 -17.94 1.17
C GLY A 288 15.31 -17.14 0.40
N ALA A 289 15.15 -17.41 -0.90
CA ALA A 289 14.23 -16.69 -1.76
C ALA A 289 12.76 -16.92 -1.40
N PHE A 290 11.95 -15.91 -1.65
CA PHE A 290 10.49 -15.94 -1.56
C PHE A 290 9.88 -16.09 -2.96
N GLY A 291 8.73 -16.72 -3.07
CA GLY A 291 8.04 -16.93 -4.33
C GLY A 291 6.54 -17.14 -4.15
N GLY A 292 5.82 -17.17 -5.27
CA GLY A 292 4.36 -17.38 -5.27
C GLY A 292 3.52 -16.14 -5.01
N GLY A 293 4.13 -14.98 -4.80
CA GLY A 293 3.40 -13.72 -4.68
C GLY A 293 2.71 -13.34 -5.99
N ALA A 294 1.44 -12.92 -5.90
CA ALA A 294 0.63 -12.49 -7.04
C ALA A 294 -0.34 -11.38 -6.60
N ASP A 295 -0.59 -10.43 -7.48
CA ASP A 295 -1.56 -9.35 -7.25
C ASP A 295 -2.68 -9.30 -8.30
N ILE A 296 -2.60 -10.17 -9.30
CA ILE A 296 -3.57 -10.33 -10.38
C ILE A 296 -3.77 -11.83 -10.62
N ALA A 297 -4.99 -12.24 -10.96
CA ALA A 297 -5.34 -13.63 -11.22
C ALA A 297 -4.37 -14.31 -12.21
N GLY A 298 -3.53 -15.20 -11.69
CA GLY A 298 -2.56 -15.96 -12.49
C GLY A 298 -1.42 -15.16 -13.09
N ASN A 299 -1.28 -13.88 -12.79
CA ASN A 299 -0.19 -13.03 -13.25
C ASN A 299 0.77 -12.70 -12.10
N THR A 300 2.03 -13.01 -12.30
CA THR A 300 3.12 -12.74 -11.34
C THR A 300 3.88 -11.45 -11.66
N GLN A 301 3.38 -10.64 -12.60
CA GLN A 301 3.99 -9.38 -13.02
C GLN A 301 3.27 -8.18 -12.42
N VAL A 302 4.01 -7.17 -12.01
CA VAL A 302 3.43 -5.92 -11.49
C VAL A 302 2.75 -5.16 -12.62
N GLY A 303 1.50 -4.76 -12.41
CA GLY A 303 0.79 -3.84 -13.28
C GLY A 303 0.31 -4.41 -14.62
N THR A 304 0.22 -5.72 -14.77
CA THR A 304 -0.37 -6.33 -15.98
C THR A 304 -1.73 -6.94 -15.67
N GLN A 305 -2.69 -6.74 -16.56
CA GLN A 305 -4.02 -7.38 -16.41
C GLN A 305 -3.96 -8.89 -16.67
N SER A 306 -4.84 -9.63 -15.98
CA SER A 306 -5.09 -11.04 -16.29
C SER A 306 -5.53 -11.22 -17.74
N GLY A 307 -4.89 -12.14 -18.47
CA GLY A 307 -5.18 -12.41 -19.88
C GLY A 307 -4.48 -11.53 -20.88
N GLN A 308 -3.78 -10.49 -20.48
CA GLN A 308 -2.93 -9.69 -21.35
C GLN A 308 -1.54 -10.33 -21.41
N THR A 309 -1.19 -10.87 -22.56
CA THR A 309 0.17 -11.40 -22.79
C THR A 309 1.08 -10.21 -23.09
N ALA A 310 2.07 -9.96 -22.26
CA ALA A 310 3.11 -8.99 -22.58
C ALA A 310 3.69 -9.33 -23.96
N GLY A 311 3.47 -8.46 -24.97
CA GLY A 311 4.13 -8.58 -26.25
C GLY A 311 3.37 -9.22 -27.42
N SER A 312 2.07 -9.48 -27.33
CA SER A 312 1.28 -9.82 -28.53
C SER A 312 0.80 -8.56 -29.21
N ASN A 313 1.41 -8.28 -30.35
CA ASN A 313 0.96 -7.34 -31.38
C ASN A 313 1.08 -5.85 -31.11
N GLY A 314 2.28 -5.32 -30.87
CA GLY A 314 2.49 -3.89 -31.18
C GLY A 314 1.43 -2.89 -30.68
N ASP A 315 0.52 -3.36 -29.85
CA ASP A 315 -0.53 -2.57 -29.28
C ASP A 315 0.07 -1.75 -28.14
N GLU A 316 0.35 -0.49 -28.44
CA GLU A 316 0.86 0.47 -27.46
C GLU A 316 -0.16 0.73 -26.34
N ASN A 317 -1.33 0.11 -26.39
CA ASN A 317 -2.42 0.16 -25.45
C ASN A 317 -2.40 -0.96 -24.41
N GLN A 318 -1.29 -1.63 -24.22
CA GLN A 318 -1.17 -2.55 -23.09
C GLN A 318 -1.22 -1.77 -21.78
N LYS A 319 -2.12 -2.17 -20.93
CA LYS A 319 -2.49 -1.55 -19.67
C LYS A 319 -1.39 -1.75 -18.62
N HIS A 320 -0.34 -0.95 -18.73
CA HIS A 320 0.81 -0.95 -17.83
C HIS A 320 0.85 0.34 -17.01
N PRO A 321 1.30 0.32 -15.76
CA PRO A 321 1.50 1.53 -14.97
C PRO A 321 2.56 2.47 -15.57
N PHE A 322 3.10 2.14 -16.73
CA PHE A 322 4.17 2.85 -17.41
C PHE A 322 3.71 4.03 -18.25
N LYS A 323 2.45 4.04 -18.64
CA LYS A 323 1.87 5.13 -19.45
C LYS A 323 0.73 5.77 -18.65
N PHE A 324 1.04 6.47 -17.57
CA PHE A 324 0.07 7.00 -16.63
C PHE A 324 -1.25 7.48 -17.22
N TYR A 325 -1.19 8.40 -18.19
CA TYR A 325 -2.38 8.93 -18.84
C TYR A 325 -2.83 8.08 -20.03
N GLY A 326 -1.96 7.29 -20.61
CA GLY A 326 -2.28 6.33 -21.68
C GLY A 326 -2.87 5.03 -21.13
N ASP A 327 -2.64 4.74 -19.86
CA ASP A 327 -3.20 3.58 -19.16
C ASP A 327 -4.46 3.91 -18.35
N ILE A 328 -4.99 5.12 -18.49
CA ILE A 328 -6.26 5.54 -17.94
C ILE A 328 -7.25 5.66 -19.09
N ASP A 329 -8.10 4.67 -19.24
CA ASP A 329 -9.15 4.61 -20.24
C ASP A 329 -10.49 4.18 -19.61
N SER A 330 -11.49 3.83 -20.39
CA SER A 330 -12.81 3.44 -19.91
C SER A 330 -12.80 2.23 -18.99
N ASP A 331 -11.87 1.34 -19.16
CA ASP A 331 -11.86 0.04 -18.49
C ASP A 331 -10.66 -0.14 -17.55
N ASN A 332 -9.78 0.85 -17.49
CA ASN A 332 -8.51 0.70 -16.77
C ASN A 332 -8.03 1.98 -16.11
N SER A 333 -7.49 1.84 -14.90
CA SER A 333 -6.69 2.88 -14.24
C SER A 333 -5.37 2.30 -13.78
N GLN A 334 -4.28 2.68 -14.46
CA GLN A 334 -2.90 2.33 -14.08
C GLN A 334 -2.69 0.80 -13.91
N GLY A 335 -3.31 -0.02 -14.76
CA GLY A 335 -3.23 -1.48 -14.69
C GLY A 335 -4.32 -2.15 -13.86
N VAL A 336 -5.17 -1.39 -13.17
CA VAL A 336 -6.33 -1.93 -12.45
C VAL A 336 -7.54 -1.96 -13.38
N ASP A 337 -8.17 -3.12 -13.54
CA ASP A 337 -9.40 -3.28 -14.30
C ASP A 337 -10.57 -2.61 -13.58
N MET A 338 -11.09 -1.55 -14.17
CA MET A 338 -12.15 -0.74 -13.57
C MET A 338 -13.49 -1.44 -13.59
N SER A 339 -13.71 -2.39 -14.51
CA SER A 339 -14.95 -3.16 -14.57
C SER A 339 -15.12 -4.07 -13.34
N LEU A 340 -14.05 -4.67 -12.88
CA LEU A 340 -14.02 -5.49 -11.67
C LEU A 340 -14.01 -4.64 -10.40
N SER A 341 -13.33 -3.50 -10.46
CA SER A 341 -13.16 -2.60 -9.32
C SER A 341 -14.43 -1.83 -8.95
N ALA A 342 -15.38 -1.68 -9.89
CA ALA A 342 -16.63 -0.96 -9.67
C ALA A 342 -17.71 -1.81 -8.97
N VAL A 343 -17.55 -3.12 -8.89
CA VAL A 343 -18.53 -4.02 -8.30
C VAL A 343 -18.55 -3.87 -6.78
N LYS A 344 -19.71 -3.61 -6.21
CA LYS A 344 -19.88 -3.59 -4.76
C LYS A 344 -19.66 -5.00 -4.20
N PRO A 345 -19.01 -5.12 -3.04
CA PRO A 345 -18.86 -6.40 -2.39
C PRO A 345 -20.24 -6.96 -2.03
N SER A 346 -20.67 -8.01 -2.68
CA SER A 346 -21.90 -8.72 -2.40
C SER A 346 -21.61 -10.02 -1.67
N GLY A 347 -21.35 -9.96 -0.36
CA GLY A 347 -21.24 -11.13 0.51
C GLY A 347 -19.98 -11.99 0.36
N ALA A 348 -19.13 -11.73 -0.65
CA ALA A 348 -17.81 -12.31 -0.78
C ALA A 348 -16.81 -11.19 -1.08
N VAL A 349 -15.62 -11.23 -0.48
CA VAL A 349 -14.54 -10.31 -0.80
C VAL A 349 -14.12 -10.59 -2.24
N GLN A 350 -14.60 -9.77 -3.14
CA GLN A 350 -14.01 -9.67 -4.47
C GLN A 350 -12.70 -8.89 -4.27
N GLY A 351 -11.58 -9.60 -4.27
CA GLY A 351 -10.34 -9.03 -3.79
C GLY A 351 -9.88 -7.82 -4.59
N GLY A 352 -9.51 -6.78 -3.90
CA GLY A 352 -8.64 -5.72 -4.36
C GLY A 352 -9.28 -4.50 -5.01
N GLY A 353 -10.61 -4.40 -5.10
CA GLY A 353 -11.29 -3.35 -5.84
C GLY A 353 -11.51 -2.03 -5.08
N TYR A 354 -11.68 -0.94 -5.84
CA TYR A 354 -11.96 0.40 -5.30
C TYR A 354 -13.25 0.45 -4.47
N ALA A 355 -14.31 -0.25 -4.90
CA ALA A 355 -15.58 -0.26 -4.16
C ALA A 355 -15.41 -0.84 -2.74
N THR A 356 -14.61 -1.89 -2.59
CA THR A 356 -14.28 -2.45 -1.28
C THR A 356 -13.46 -1.50 -0.44
N ALA A 357 -12.47 -0.82 -1.04
CA ALA A 357 -11.63 0.17 -0.35
C ALA A 357 -12.45 1.36 0.16
N ILE A 358 -13.40 1.86 -0.64
CA ILE A 358 -14.32 2.93 -0.24
C ILE A 358 -15.23 2.44 0.90
N SER A 359 -15.75 1.21 0.81
CA SER A 359 -16.59 0.63 1.87
C SER A 359 -15.85 0.47 3.20
N LEU A 360 -14.56 0.13 3.19
CA LEU A 360 -13.73 0.07 4.39
C LEU A 360 -13.64 1.44 5.09
N LEU A 361 -13.44 2.50 4.32
CA LEU A 361 -13.34 3.86 4.87
C LEU A 361 -14.67 4.43 5.37
N ASN A 362 -15.79 3.79 5.11
CA ASN A 362 -17.09 4.26 5.60
C ASN A 362 -17.21 4.17 7.14
N ASN A 363 -16.37 3.37 7.79
CA ASN A 363 -16.33 3.27 9.25
C ASN A 363 -15.55 4.45 9.85
N LYS A 364 -16.24 5.52 10.22
CA LYS A 364 -15.65 6.73 10.80
C LYS A 364 -15.11 6.56 12.22
N ASP A 365 -15.53 5.51 12.92
CA ASP A 365 -15.03 5.25 14.28
C ASP A 365 -13.64 4.59 14.25
N GLU A 366 -13.26 4.01 13.11
CA GLU A 366 -11.98 3.32 12.94
C GLU A 366 -10.97 4.16 12.13
N TYR A 367 -11.47 4.91 11.14
CA TYR A 367 -10.62 5.69 10.24
C TYR A 367 -10.97 7.17 10.30
N ASP A 368 -10.06 7.96 10.86
CA ASP A 368 -10.15 9.41 10.95
C ASP A 368 -9.55 10.03 9.67
N ILE A 369 -10.42 10.45 8.76
CA ILE A 369 -10.04 11.02 7.46
C ILE A 369 -10.91 12.24 7.14
N ASP A 370 -10.27 13.34 6.76
CA ASP A 370 -10.92 14.57 6.32
C ASP A 370 -10.90 14.74 4.80
N LEU A 371 -9.90 14.12 4.13
CA LEU A 371 -9.70 14.23 2.69
C LEU A 371 -9.59 12.84 2.05
N LEU A 372 -10.22 12.67 0.90
CA LEU A 372 -10.14 11.46 0.10
C LEU A 372 -9.60 11.76 -1.31
N PHE A 373 -8.63 10.96 -1.76
CA PHE A 373 -8.03 11.06 -3.09
C PHE A 373 -8.11 9.73 -3.82
N LEU A 374 -8.52 9.78 -5.10
CA LEU A 374 -8.61 8.63 -6.00
C LEU A 374 -7.80 8.92 -7.29
N PRO A 375 -6.46 9.05 -7.19
CA PRO A 375 -5.65 9.48 -8.32
C PRO A 375 -5.72 8.48 -9.47
N GLY A 376 -6.07 8.97 -10.67
CA GLY A 376 -6.22 8.14 -11.86
C GLY A 376 -7.61 7.53 -12.06
N VAL A 377 -8.54 7.75 -11.14
CA VAL A 377 -9.97 7.50 -11.38
C VAL A 377 -10.60 8.79 -11.91
N ILE A 378 -11.10 8.76 -13.15
CA ILE A 378 -11.55 9.97 -13.86
C ILE A 378 -13.04 9.90 -14.13
N ASP A 379 -13.79 10.88 -13.66
CA ASP A 379 -15.24 11.01 -13.91
C ASP A 379 -15.49 11.50 -15.34
N GLN A 380 -15.78 10.58 -16.24
CA GLN A 380 -16.10 10.89 -17.63
C GLN A 380 -17.56 10.59 -17.91
N ALA A 381 -18.25 11.50 -18.58
CA ALA A 381 -19.68 11.37 -18.83
C ALA A 381 -20.11 10.11 -19.61
N VAL A 382 -19.17 9.48 -20.31
CA VAL A 382 -19.42 8.30 -21.16
C VAL A 382 -18.96 6.99 -20.49
N ASP A 383 -18.22 7.08 -19.38
CA ASP A 383 -17.60 5.92 -18.74
C ASP A 383 -18.37 5.49 -17.50
N SER A 384 -18.94 4.29 -17.53
CA SER A 384 -19.77 3.79 -16.44
C SER A 384 -18.97 3.29 -15.22
N ASN A 385 -17.75 2.79 -15.42
CA ASN A 385 -16.99 2.15 -14.34
C ASN A 385 -16.32 3.18 -13.43
N HIS A 386 -15.58 4.13 -13.99
CA HIS A 386 -14.99 5.23 -13.25
C HIS A 386 -16.07 6.10 -12.58
N ASN A 387 -17.16 6.42 -13.31
CA ASN A 387 -18.27 7.18 -12.77
C ASN A 387 -18.95 6.49 -11.59
N SER A 388 -19.07 5.17 -11.64
CA SER A 388 -19.62 4.37 -10.54
C SER A 388 -18.76 4.48 -9.29
N ILE A 389 -17.44 4.40 -9.42
CA ILE A 389 -16.50 4.52 -8.29
C ILE A 389 -16.53 5.92 -7.68
N ILE A 390 -16.47 6.97 -8.54
CA ILE A 390 -16.58 8.36 -8.07
C ILE A 390 -17.93 8.60 -7.38
N GLY A 391 -19.02 8.07 -7.94
CA GLY A 391 -20.34 8.16 -7.31
C GLY A 391 -20.40 7.50 -5.93
N GLN A 392 -19.78 6.33 -5.76
CA GLN A 392 -19.68 5.66 -4.47
C GLN A 392 -18.81 6.44 -3.46
N ALA A 393 -17.72 7.04 -3.93
CA ALA A 393 -16.86 7.86 -3.08
C ALA A 393 -17.55 9.16 -2.61
N ILE A 394 -18.29 9.82 -3.50
CA ILE A 394 -19.12 11.00 -3.13
C ILE A 394 -20.17 10.58 -2.10
N GLN A 395 -20.90 9.50 -2.36
CA GLN A 395 -21.93 9.00 -1.43
C GLN A 395 -21.34 8.66 -0.06
N MET A 396 -20.16 8.04 -0.02
CA MET A 396 -19.48 7.74 1.24
C MET A 396 -19.11 9.02 2.01
N CYS A 397 -18.60 10.06 1.33
CA CYS A 397 -18.31 11.33 1.97
C CYS A 397 -19.58 12.03 2.49
N GLU A 398 -20.71 11.94 1.76
CA GLU A 398 -22.00 12.45 2.20
C GLU A 398 -22.55 11.71 3.42
N ASP A 399 -22.45 10.37 3.41
CA ASP A 399 -22.94 9.52 4.52
C ASP A 399 -22.10 9.72 5.79
N ARG A 400 -20.78 9.89 5.64
CA ARG A 400 -19.88 10.20 6.77
C ARG A 400 -20.09 11.62 7.29
N GLY A 401 -20.16 12.59 6.40
CA GLY A 401 -20.30 14.02 6.72
C GLY A 401 -19.05 14.69 7.30
N ASP A 402 -17.93 13.97 7.40
CA ASP A 402 -16.65 14.43 7.98
C ASP A 402 -15.50 14.43 6.98
N CYS A 403 -15.68 13.91 5.77
CA CYS A 403 -14.65 13.86 4.76
C CYS A 403 -15.06 14.51 3.43
N PHE A 404 -14.06 14.84 2.62
CA PHE A 404 -14.21 15.59 1.38
C PHE A 404 -13.41 14.95 0.25
N LEU A 405 -14.07 14.67 -0.87
CA LEU A 405 -13.45 14.05 -2.03
C LEU A 405 -12.82 15.07 -2.98
N VAL A 406 -11.56 14.88 -3.33
CA VAL A 406 -10.93 15.58 -4.47
C VAL A 406 -10.76 14.58 -5.61
N TYR A 407 -11.43 14.82 -6.74
CA TYR A 407 -11.44 13.89 -7.86
C TYR A 407 -11.16 14.57 -9.20
N ASP A 408 -10.85 13.77 -10.20
CA ASP A 408 -10.51 14.22 -11.54
C ASP A 408 -11.70 14.00 -12.48
N ASN A 409 -12.13 15.04 -13.17
CA ASN A 409 -13.34 15.02 -13.99
C ASN A 409 -13.11 14.94 -15.50
N VAL A 410 -11.85 14.95 -15.93
CA VAL A 410 -11.51 14.86 -17.37
C VAL A 410 -10.15 14.22 -17.61
N ALA A 411 -10.02 13.53 -18.74
CA ALA A 411 -8.73 13.04 -19.23
C ALA A 411 -7.80 14.18 -19.69
N LEU A 412 -6.50 13.91 -19.81
CA LEU A 412 -5.44 14.87 -20.15
C LEU A 412 -5.78 15.76 -21.35
N THR A 413 -6.28 15.18 -22.44
CA THR A 413 -6.53 15.88 -23.70
C THR A 413 -7.88 16.58 -23.77
N SER A 414 -8.70 16.47 -22.73
CA SER A 414 -10.06 17.02 -22.71
C SER A 414 -10.10 18.55 -22.70
N ASN A 415 -11.18 19.10 -23.21
CA ASN A 415 -11.38 20.54 -23.29
C ASN A 415 -12.18 21.10 -22.07
N ILE A 416 -12.26 22.42 -21.99
CA ILE A 416 -12.97 23.14 -20.93
C ILE A 416 -14.47 22.76 -20.92
N SER A 417 -15.09 22.59 -22.09
CA SER A 417 -16.51 22.23 -22.18
C SER A 417 -16.80 20.90 -21.51
N ASN A 418 -15.93 19.90 -21.72
CA ASN A 418 -16.08 18.59 -21.07
C ASN A 418 -15.93 18.70 -19.55
N ALA A 419 -14.95 19.48 -19.07
CA ALA A 419 -14.78 19.71 -17.64
C ALA A 419 -16.03 20.31 -16.99
N LYS A 420 -16.64 21.29 -17.64
CA LYS A 420 -17.89 21.91 -17.20
C LYS A 420 -19.04 20.90 -17.16
N THR A 421 -19.29 20.22 -18.28
CA THR A 421 -20.41 19.29 -18.41
C THR A 421 -20.31 18.13 -17.40
N ASN A 422 -19.12 17.58 -17.20
CA ASN A 422 -18.92 16.49 -16.25
C ASN A 422 -19.14 16.95 -14.80
N THR A 423 -18.73 18.17 -14.45
CA THR A 423 -18.95 18.73 -13.12
C THR A 423 -20.43 19.04 -12.89
N GLU A 424 -21.11 19.64 -13.87
CA GLU A 424 -22.55 19.95 -13.80
C GLU A 424 -23.42 18.69 -13.65
N ALA A 425 -22.92 17.50 -14.07
CA ALA A 425 -23.59 16.24 -13.86
C ALA A 425 -23.54 15.75 -12.39
N ARG A 426 -22.70 16.35 -11.57
CA ARG A 426 -22.57 16.05 -10.14
C ARG A 426 -23.06 17.23 -9.31
N ASN A 427 -23.83 16.93 -8.28
CA ASN A 427 -24.36 17.96 -7.38
C ASN A 427 -24.10 17.52 -5.93
N SER A 428 -22.90 17.78 -5.45
CA SER A 428 -22.49 17.46 -4.07
C SER A 428 -21.62 18.56 -3.50
N SER A 429 -21.83 18.90 -2.25
CA SER A 429 -20.98 19.83 -1.48
C SER A 429 -19.79 19.13 -0.82
N PHE A 430 -19.70 17.80 -0.94
CA PHE A 430 -18.63 16.98 -0.36
C PHE A 430 -17.53 16.61 -1.36
N SER A 431 -17.46 17.33 -2.47
CA SER A 431 -16.43 17.06 -3.48
C SER A 431 -15.95 18.30 -4.20
N ALA A 432 -14.73 18.26 -4.71
CA ALA A 432 -14.16 19.31 -5.56
C ALA A 432 -13.42 18.73 -6.77
N VAL A 433 -13.43 19.52 -7.84
CA VAL A 433 -12.71 19.24 -9.07
C VAL A 433 -11.84 20.41 -9.49
N TYR A 434 -10.76 20.10 -10.19
CA TYR A 434 -9.77 21.05 -10.64
C TYR A 434 -9.43 20.83 -12.11
N TYR A 435 -9.09 21.88 -12.83
CA TYR A 435 -8.71 21.84 -14.25
C TYR A 435 -7.64 22.89 -14.55
N PRO A 436 -6.67 22.63 -15.43
CA PRO A 436 -6.37 21.40 -16.18
C PRO A 436 -5.38 20.47 -15.47
N TRP A 437 -4.97 19.41 -16.16
CA TRP A 437 -3.83 18.56 -15.76
C TRP A 437 -2.53 19.38 -15.66
N ILE A 438 -1.59 18.89 -14.90
CA ILE A 438 -0.38 19.62 -14.51
C ILE A 438 0.84 18.80 -14.85
N GLN A 439 1.88 19.46 -15.39
CA GLN A 439 3.17 18.86 -15.59
C GLN A 439 4.02 19.03 -14.33
N ILE A 440 4.47 17.93 -13.75
CA ILE A 440 5.39 17.89 -12.62
C ILE A 440 6.76 17.37 -13.06
N GLN A 441 7.79 17.74 -12.30
CA GLN A 441 9.10 17.16 -12.45
C GLN A 441 9.21 15.89 -11.59
N ASP A 442 9.31 14.73 -12.25
CA ASP A 442 9.64 13.47 -11.60
C ASP A 442 11.17 13.39 -11.43
N ALA A 443 11.65 13.82 -10.26
CA ALA A 443 13.09 13.88 -9.98
C ALA A 443 13.73 12.48 -9.95
N THR A 444 12.96 11.46 -9.57
CA THR A 444 13.46 10.08 -9.45
C THR A 444 13.62 9.40 -10.81
N ALA A 445 12.69 9.66 -11.73
CA ALA A 445 12.79 9.19 -13.11
C ALA A 445 13.60 10.15 -14.01
N GLY A 446 13.82 11.40 -13.58
CA GLY A 446 14.54 12.41 -14.35
C GLY A 446 13.75 12.97 -15.54
N VAL A 447 12.43 12.87 -15.54
CA VAL A 447 11.55 13.28 -16.63
C VAL A 447 10.38 14.14 -16.12
N ASN A 448 9.81 14.95 -17.02
CA ASN A 448 8.59 15.67 -16.72
C ASN A 448 7.38 14.81 -17.10
N ARG A 449 6.40 14.72 -16.19
CA ARG A 449 5.18 13.93 -16.39
C ARG A 449 3.95 14.79 -16.22
N TYR A 450 2.90 14.49 -16.99
CA TYR A 450 1.58 15.05 -16.75
C TYR A 450 0.83 14.16 -15.76
N VAL A 451 0.27 14.81 -14.72
CA VAL A 451 -0.54 14.16 -13.69
C VAL A 451 -1.89 14.86 -13.58
N PRO A 452 -2.93 14.13 -13.17
CA PRO A 452 -4.22 14.75 -12.90
C PRO A 452 -4.14 15.69 -11.69
N PRO A 453 -5.02 16.69 -11.60
CA PRO A 453 -5.01 17.69 -10.53
C PRO A 453 -5.05 17.11 -9.11
N SER A 454 -5.83 16.05 -8.87
CA SER A 454 -5.99 15.41 -7.55
C SER A 454 -4.64 15.05 -6.91
N VAL A 455 -3.64 14.71 -7.73
CA VAL A 455 -2.30 14.34 -7.27
C VAL A 455 -1.60 15.48 -6.55
N VAL A 456 -1.58 16.66 -7.14
CA VAL A 456 -0.85 17.83 -6.61
C VAL A 456 -1.67 18.64 -5.62
N ILE A 457 -2.99 18.62 -5.78
CA ILE A 457 -3.92 19.32 -4.88
C ILE A 457 -3.85 18.74 -3.47
N ALA A 458 -3.54 17.47 -3.30
CA ALA A 458 -3.29 16.85 -2.00
C ALA A 458 -2.27 17.63 -1.16
N GLY A 459 -1.16 18.04 -1.78
CA GLY A 459 -0.14 18.86 -1.13
C GLY A 459 -0.60 20.30 -0.84
N VAL A 460 -1.44 20.87 -1.71
CA VAL A 460 -1.96 22.24 -1.52
C VAL A 460 -2.91 22.31 -0.32
N TYR A 461 -3.82 21.34 -0.16
CA TYR A 461 -4.69 21.25 1.01
C TYR A 461 -3.87 21.13 2.28
N HIS A 462 -2.96 20.16 2.31
CA HIS A 462 -2.15 19.93 3.51
C HIS A 462 -1.27 21.15 3.88
N PHE A 463 -0.67 21.82 2.87
CA PHE A 463 0.07 23.05 3.10
C PHE A 463 -0.82 24.16 3.69
N ASN A 464 -2.02 24.36 3.11
CA ASN A 464 -2.95 25.36 3.60
C ASN A 464 -3.32 25.12 5.07
N ASP A 465 -3.57 23.86 5.44
CA ASP A 465 -3.96 23.49 6.80
C ASP A 465 -2.81 23.66 7.80
N THR A 466 -1.57 23.46 7.34
CA THR A 466 -0.38 23.67 8.18
C THR A 466 -0.06 25.15 8.42
N VAL A 467 -0.22 26.02 7.41
CA VAL A 467 0.19 27.42 7.49
C VAL A 467 -0.97 28.39 7.79
N GLY A 468 -2.20 27.90 7.68
CA GLY A 468 -3.40 28.72 7.83
C GLY A 468 -4.35 28.19 8.90
N GLN A 469 -5.61 28.41 8.66
CA GLN A 469 -6.71 27.91 9.48
C GLN A 469 -7.55 26.95 8.62
N PRO A 470 -8.20 25.93 9.19
CA PRO A 470 -8.97 24.94 8.42
C PRO A 470 -10.06 25.54 7.51
N TRP A 471 -10.58 26.71 7.85
CA TRP A 471 -11.59 27.42 7.04
C TRP A 471 -11.02 28.34 5.95
N PHE A 472 -9.69 28.39 5.79
CA PHE A 472 -9.11 29.18 4.70
C PHE A 472 -9.14 28.39 3.38
N ALA A 473 -9.55 29.07 2.30
CA ALA A 473 -9.53 28.46 0.98
C ALA A 473 -8.09 28.10 0.55
N PRO A 474 -7.83 26.85 0.09
CA PRO A 474 -6.53 26.45 -0.44
C PRO A 474 -6.35 27.00 -1.87
N ALA A 475 -6.36 28.31 -2.01
CA ALA A 475 -6.35 29.02 -3.30
C ALA A 475 -5.58 30.33 -3.23
N GLY A 476 -5.26 30.87 -4.39
CA GLY A 476 -4.56 32.14 -4.54
C GLY A 476 -3.03 32.02 -4.41
N LEU A 477 -2.33 33.10 -4.74
CA LEU A 477 -0.86 33.13 -4.88
C LEU A 477 -0.10 32.76 -3.60
N ASN A 478 -0.71 32.95 -2.43
CA ASN A 478 -0.04 32.72 -1.15
C ASN A 478 -0.25 31.29 -0.60
N ARG A 479 -1.33 30.62 -0.96
CA ARG A 479 -1.72 29.33 -0.38
C ARG A 479 -2.05 28.27 -1.43
N GLY A 480 -2.39 28.66 -2.64
CA GLY A 480 -2.71 27.75 -3.77
C GLY A 480 -1.54 27.46 -4.69
N GLY A 481 -0.31 27.80 -4.31
CA GLY A 481 0.88 27.52 -5.10
C GLY A 481 1.18 26.01 -5.16
N ILE A 482 1.57 25.52 -6.34
CA ILE A 482 1.94 24.13 -6.57
C ILE A 482 3.43 24.07 -6.87
N ASP A 483 4.25 23.83 -5.86
CA ASP A 483 5.71 23.91 -5.95
C ASP A 483 6.34 22.86 -6.86
N SER A 484 5.75 21.68 -6.97
CA SER A 484 6.21 20.59 -7.84
C SER A 484 5.88 20.80 -9.32
N ALA A 485 4.99 21.78 -9.62
CA ALA A 485 4.48 22.00 -10.95
C ALA A 485 5.47 22.80 -11.82
N VAL A 486 5.71 22.30 -13.03
CA VAL A 486 6.44 23.00 -14.08
C VAL A 486 5.52 23.94 -14.84
N GLN A 487 4.37 23.42 -15.25
CA GLN A 487 3.34 24.18 -15.98
C GLN A 487 1.99 23.44 -15.98
N ALA A 488 0.91 24.19 -16.20
CA ALA A 488 -0.39 23.61 -16.51
C ALA A 488 -0.42 23.10 -17.97
N TYR A 489 -1.10 21.97 -18.22
CA TYR A 489 -1.24 21.41 -19.58
C TYR A 489 -1.88 22.41 -20.55
N LYS A 490 -2.85 23.17 -20.08
CA LYS A 490 -3.52 24.19 -20.86
C LYS A 490 -3.39 25.56 -20.22
N LYS A 491 -2.91 26.53 -20.99
CA LYS A 491 -2.85 27.92 -20.53
C LYS A 491 -4.24 28.53 -20.56
N LEU A 492 -4.79 28.83 -19.40
CA LEU A 492 -6.11 29.44 -19.23
C LEU A 492 -6.05 30.96 -19.38
N THR A 493 -6.94 31.53 -20.20
CA THR A 493 -7.22 32.97 -20.21
C THR A 493 -8.10 33.36 -19.02
N GLN A 494 -8.23 34.65 -18.73
CA GLN A 494 -9.15 35.11 -17.68
C GLN A 494 -10.57 34.61 -17.94
N LYS A 495 -11.08 34.81 -19.16
CA LYS A 495 -12.40 34.31 -19.53
C LYS A 495 -12.57 32.79 -19.29
N ASN A 496 -11.55 32.00 -19.61
CA ASN A 496 -11.62 30.56 -19.35
C ASN A 496 -11.72 30.23 -17.87
N ARG A 497 -11.04 31.01 -17.01
CA ARG A 497 -11.12 30.83 -15.56
C ARG A 497 -12.49 31.24 -15.03
N ASP A 498 -13.03 32.34 -15.52
CA ASP A 498 -14.37 32.81 -15.17
C ASP A 498 -15.43 31.77 -15.60
N ASP A 499 -15.35 31.24 -16.84
CA ASP A 499 -16.25 30.21 -17.37
C ASP A 499 -16.18 28.88 -16.57
N LEU A 500 -14.98 28.50 -16.07
CA LEU A 500 -14.80 27.31 -15.23
C LEU A 500 -15.39 27.52 -13.84
N TYR A 501 -15.10 28.67 -13.23
CA TYR A 501 -15.62 29.04 -11.91
C TYR A 501 -17.16 29.06 -11.88
N ASP A 502 -17.79 29.63 -12.91
CA ASP A 502 -19.25 29.65 -13.05
C ASP A 502 -19.88 28.25 -13.13
N SER A 503 -19.08 27.26 -13.52
CA SER A 503 -19.49 25.84 -13.59
C SER A 503 -18.95 24.99 -12.45
N ASN A 504 -18.54 25.60 -11.33
CA ASN A 504 -18.00 24.97 -10.13
C ASN A 504 -16.74 24.11 -10.37
N VAL A 505 -15.89 24.48 -11.32
CA VAL A 505 -14.59 23.88 -11.57
C VAL A 505 -13.50 24.85 -11.10
N ASN A 506 -12.64 24.42 -10.19
CA ASN A 506 -11.54 25.24 -9.71
C ASN A 506 -10.41 25.34 -10.76
N PRO A 507 -10.11 26.53 -11.29
CA PRO A 507 -9.11 26.68 -12.32
C PRO A 507 -7.70 26.69 -11.75
N ILE A 508 -6.76 26.00 -12.41
CA ILE A 508 -5.34 26.06 -12.14
C ILE A 508 -4.66 26.84 -13.26
N ALA A 509 -3.93 27.86 -12.94
CA ALA A 509 -3.31 28.74 -13.93
C ALA A 509 -1.80 28.90 -13.68
N THR A 510 -1.06 29.09 -14.77
CA THR A 510 0.37 29.41 -14.75
C THR A 510 0.55 30.92 -14.92
N PHE A 511 1.20 31.55 -13.96
CA PHE A 511 1.51 32.98 -13.99
C PHE A 511 3.00 33.20 -14.21
N PRO A 512 3.39 34.09 -15.15
CA PRO A 512 4.78 34.42 -15.36
C PRO A 512 5.43 34.95 -14.07
N GLY A 513 6.50 34.31 -13.63
CA GLY A 513 7.24 34.70 -12.41
C GLY A 513 6.61 34.29 -11.08
N GLN A 514 5.42 33.69 -11.08
CA GLN A 514 4.72 33.26 -9.86
C GLN A 514 4.42 31.76 -9.83
N GLY A 515 4.67 31.04 -10.94
CA GLY A 515 4.47 29.61 -11.01
C GLY A 515 3.03 29.17 -11.30
N VAL A 516 2.69 27.95 -10.94
CA VAL A 516 1.37 27.34 -11.12
C VAL A 516 0.59 27.47 -9.83
N THR A 517 -0.64 27.94 -9.93
CA THR A 517 -1.46 28.28 -8.75
C THR A 517 -2.91 27.91 -8.97
N VAL A 518 -3.57 27.47 -7.90
CA VAL A 518 -5.01 27.22 -7.83
C VAL A 518 -5.77 28.53 -7.53
N PHE A 519 -6.91 28.71 -8.18
CA PHE A 519 -7.79 29.89 -7.98
C PHE A 519 -9.19 29.46 -7.63
#